data_577e99e25067005636285bc739afe8b8
#
_entry.id   577e99e25067005636285bc739afe8b8
#
_cell.length_a   1.000
_cell.length_b   1.000
_cell.length_c   1.000
_cell.angle_alpha   90.00
_cell.angle_beta   90.00
_cell.angle_gamma   90.00
#
_symmetry.space_group_name_H-M   'P 1'
#
loop_
_entity.id
_entity.type
_entity.pdbx_description
1 polymer ?
#
loop_
_entity_poly.entity_id
_entity_poly.type
_entity_poly.pdbx_seq_one_letter_code
_entity_poly.pdbx_strand_id
1 'polypeptide(L)'
;MTTRIPDDLLKAIQEIEKDERAERAEVVRRLLDRAVHEWRLTKALKMIQEGHWTIRRAASFAGLKYYEILDRMAETGADSGPTLKELRETLDSR
;
A
#
# COMPACT_ATOMS: atom_id res chain seq x y z
N MET A 1 18.67 -10.97 -15.72
CA MET A 1 18.76 -9.76 -14.89
C MET A 1 19.21 -10.12 -13.49
N THR A 2 20.32 -9.58 -13.08
CA THR A 2 20.88 -9.89 -11.76
C THR A 2 20.51 -8.76 -10.80
N THR A 3 19.75 -9.09 -9.79
CA THR A 3 19.37 -8.11 -8.78
C THR A 3 20.26 -8.29 -7.57
N ARG A 4 20.99 -7.26 -7.22
CA ARG A 4 21.83 -7.25 -6.03
C ARG A 4 21.11 -6.55 -4.91
N ILE A 5 21.16 -7.14 -3.73
CA ILE A 5 20.65 -6.50 -2.53
C ILE A 5 21.73 -5.55 -2.02
N PRO A 6 21.44 -4.26 -1.86
CA PRO A 6 22.41 -3.31 -1.30
C PRO A 6 22.85 -3.72 0.10
N ASP A 7 24.08 -3.39 0.46
CA ASP A 7 24.64 -3.77 1.76
C ASP A 7 23.84 -3.25 2.95
N ASP A 8 23.32 -2.04 2.86
CA ASP A 8 22.48 -1.45 3.93
C ASP A 8 21.23 -2.27 4.14
N LEU A 9 20.60 -2.70 3.04
CA LEU A 9 19.41 -3.52 3.11
C LEU A 9 19.71 -4.91 3.65
N LEU A 10 20.84 -5.47 3.25
CA LEU A 10 21.28 -6.76 3.78
C LEU A 10 21.52 -6.69 5.28
N LYS A 11 22.12 -5.61 5.77
CA LYS A 11 22.34 -5.40 7.20
C LYS A 11 21.01 -5.30 7.94
N ALA A 12 20.05 -4.60 7.38
CA ALA A 12 18.72 -4.49 7.98
C ALA A 12 18.04 -5.86 8.06
N ILE A 13 18.17 -6.67 7.01
CA ILE A 13 17.63 -8.03 7.01
C ILE A 13 18.29 -8.87 8.11
N GLN A 14 19.60 -8.75 8.27
CA GLN A 14 20.33 -9.45 9.32
C GLN A 14 19.86 -9.04 10.71
N GLU A 15 19.58 -7.78 10.93
CA GLU A 15 19.01 -7.31 12.19
C GLU A 15 17.66 -7.94 12.47
N ILE A 16 16.81 -8.04 11.46
CA ILE A 16 15.49 -8.66 11.61
C ILE A 16 15.64 -10.15 11.91
N GLU A 17 16.54 -10.83 11.23
CA GLU A 17 16.82 -12.24 11.49
C GLU A 17 17.17 -12.48 12.95
N LYS A 18 18.02 -11.62 13.50
CA LYS A 18 18.47 -11.71 14.89
C LYS A 18 17.31 -11.44 15.85
N ASP A 19 16.59 -10.38 15.60
CA ASP A 19 15.50 -9.94 16.48
C ASP A 19 14.37 -10.95 16.52
N GLU A 20 13.97 -11.45 15.36
CA GLU A 20 12.85 -12.37 15.24
C GLU A 20 13.25 -13.84 15.31
N ARG A 21 14.54 -14.13 15.33
CA ARG A 21 15.08 -15.50 15.29
C ARG A 21 14.51 -16.31 14.14
N ALA A 22 14.40 -15.66 12.99
CA ALA A 22 13.86 -16.27 11.78
C ALA A 22 14.97 -16.47 10.75
N GLU A 23 14.77 -17.43 9.87
CA GLU A 23 15.71 -17.67 8.79
C GLU A 23 15.61 -16.57 7.74
N ARG A 24 16.73 -16.29 7.07
CA ARG A 24 16.78 -15.23 6.06
C ARG A 24 15.72 -15.37 4.99
N ALA A 25 15.55 -16.57 4.45
CA ALA A 25 14.57 -16.79 3.39
C ALA A 25 13.16 -16.42 3.83
N GLU A 26 12.81 -16.75 5.07
CA GLU A 26 11.51 -16.44 5.63
C GLU A 26 11.34 -14.93 5.83
N VAL A 27 12.37 -14.27 6.37
CA VAL A 27 12.36 -12.82 6.58
C VAL A 27 12.17 -12.11 5.24
N VAL A 28 12.97 -12.48 4.23
CA VAL A 28 12.90 -11.89 2.91
C VAL A 28 11.53 -12.09 2.29
N ARG A 29 10.97 -13.29 2.40
CA ARG A 29 9.65 -13.58 1.86
C ARG A 29 8.58 -12.70 2.48
N ARG A 30 8.59 -12.57 3.81
CA ARG A 30 7.61 -11.73 4.52
C ARG A 30 7.73 -10.27 4.13
N LEU A 31 8.96 -9.79 4.01
CA LEU A 31 9.20 -8.40 3.60
C LEU A 31 8.74 -8.16 2.17
N LEU A 32 8.99 -9.11 1.27
CA LEU A 32 8.54 -9.00 -0.11
C LEU A 32 7.02 -9.04 -0.22
N ASP A 33 6.38 -9.93 0.54
CA ASP A 33 4.92 -10.01 0.57
C ASP A 33 4.32 -8.67 1.01
N ARG A 34 4.88 -8.08 2.06
CA ARG A 34 4.42 -6.79 2.55
C ARG A 34 4.66 -5.69 1.51
N ALA A 35 5.82 -5.67 0.90
CA ALA A 35 6.16 -4.67 -0.11
C ALA A 35 5.23 -4.75 -1.32
N VAL A 36 4.92 -5.95 -1.78
CA VAL A 36 3.99 -6.16 -2.89
C VAL A 36 2.60 -5.70 -2.50
N HIS A 37 2.17 -6.04 -1.30
CA HIS A 37 0.85 -5.64 -0.80
C HIS A 37 0.72 -4.11 -0.74
N GLU A 38 1.73 -3.45 -0.22
CA GLU A 38 1.76 -1.99 -0.16
C GLU A 38 1.78 -1.35 -1.54
N TRP A 39 2.54 -1.94 -2.47
CA TRP A 39 2.58 -1.47 -3.85
C TRP A 39 1.21 -1.57 -4.50
N ARG A 40 0.52 -2.69 -4.29
CA ARG A 40 -0.81 -2.89 -4.85
C ARG A 40 -1.80 -1.89 -4.27
N LEU A 41 -1.72 -1.64 -2.98
CA LEU A 41 -2.58 -0.65 -2.34
C LEU A 41 -2.33 0.75 -2.89
N THR A 42 -1.07 1.14 -3.00
CA THR A 42 -0.70 2.45 -3.55
C THR A 42 -1.21 2.61 -4.97
N LYS A 43 -1.02 1.58 -5.80
CA LYS A 43 -1.51 1.60 -7.17
C LYS A 43 -3.03 1.68 -7.22
N ALA A 44 -3.71 0.91 -6.38
CA ALA A 44 -5.17 0.91 -6.34
C ALA A 44 -5.72 2.29 -6.00
N LEU A 45 -5.13 2.94 -4.98
CA LEU A 45 -5.53 4.28 -4.60
C LEU A 45 -5.29 5.30 -5.71
N LYS A 46 -4.16 5.16 -6.39
CA LYS A 46 -3.84 6.03 -7.52
C LYS A 46 -4.85 5.85 -8.66
N MET A 47 -5.22 4.64 -8.96
CA MET A 47 -6.19 4.37 -10.03
C MET A 47 -7.58 4.89 -9.70
N ILE A 48 -7.97 4.86 -8.43
CA ILE A 48 -9.22 5.50 -8.00
C ILE A 48 -9.11 7.01 -8.18
N GLN A 49 -8.02 7.59 -7.74
CA GLN A 49 -7.78 9.01 -7.81
C GLN A 49 -7.84 9.53 -9.25
N GLU A 50 -7.30 8.76 -10.18
CA GLU A 50 -7.30 9.11 -11.60
C GLU A 50 -8.58 8.75 -12.31
N GLY A 51 -9.52 8.14 -11.61
CA GLY A 51 -10.82 7.79 -12.17
C GLY A 51 -10.84 6.57 -13.08
N HIS A 52 -9.77 5.77 -13.04
CA HIS A 52 -9.68 4.58 -13.89
C HIS A 52 -10.35 3.35 -13.29
N TRP A 53 -10.41 3.26 -11.97
CA TRP A 53 -10.99 2.11 -11.29
C TRP A 53 -12.07 2.53 -10.31
N THR A 54 -13.07 1.66 -10.16
CA THR A 54 -14.05 1.81 -9.09
C THR A 54 -13.39 1.40 -7.76
N ILE A 55 -13.98 1.83 -6.67
CA ILE A 55 -13.49 1.46 -5.34
C ILE A 55 -13.49 -0.06 -5.16
N ARG A 56 -14.54 -0.73 -5.66
CA ARG A 56 -14.63 -2.19 -5.60
C ARG A 56 -13.50 -2.87 -6.32
N ARG A 57 -13.21 -2.41 -7.54
CA ARG A 57 -12.14 -2.99 -8.33
C ARG A 57 -10.80 -2.79 -7.65
N ALA A 58 -10.57 -1.60 -7.11
CA ALA A 58 -9.35 -1.27 -6.42
C ALA A 58 -9.17 -2.11 -5.15
N ALA A 59 -10.24 -2.31 -4.39
CA ALA A 59 -10.21 -3.15 -3.21
C ALA A 59 -9.84 -4.58 -3.56
N SER A 60 -10.46 -5.12 -4.60
CA SER A 60 -10.16 -6.47 -5.07
C SER A 60 -8.69 -6.60 -5.48
N PHE A 61 -8.18 -5.63 -6.23
CA PHE A 61 -6.78 -5.63 -6.66
C PHE A 61 -5.83 -5.59 -5.47
N ALA A 62 -6.13 -4.77 -4.47
CA ALA A 62 -5.30 -4.61 -3.28
C ALA A 62 -5.48 -5.74 -2.26
N GLY A 63 -6.44 -6.64 -2.48
CA GLY A 63 -6.73 -7.71 -1.54
C GLY A 63 -7.38 -7.22 -0.26
N LEU A 64 -8.13 -6.12 -0.35
CA LEU A 64 -8.80 -5.51 0.79
C LEU A 64 -10.31 -5.65 0.64
N LYS A 65 -11.00 -5.55 1.76
CA LYS A 65 -12.45 -5.43 1.76
C LYS A 65 -12.82 -3.99 1.42
N TYR A 66 -14.05 -3.82 0.95
CA TYR A 66 -14.52 -2.51 0.52
C TYR A 66 -14.33 -1.45 1.60
N TYR A 67 -14.71 -1.74 2.83
CA TYR A 67 -14.58 -0.78 3.91
C TYR A 67 -13.11 -0.50 4.27
N GLU A 68 -12.24 -1.49 4.09
CA GLU A 68 -10.83 -1.32 4.38
C GLU A 68 -10.17 -0.32 3.44
N ILE A 69 -10.52 -0.37 2.14
CA ILE A 69 -9.97 0.58 1.20
C ILE A 69 -10.53 1.98 1.43
N LEU A 70 -11.78 2.07 1.87
CA LEU A 70 -12.36 3.35 2.25
C LEU A 70 -11.61 3.97 3.43
N ASP A 71 -11.24 3.16 4.41
CA ASP A 71 -10.44 3.62 5.54
C ASP A 71 -9.08 4.13 5.08
N ARG A 72 -8.46 3.42 4.17
CA ARG A 72 -7.16 3.85 3.62
C ARG A 72 -7.28 5.15 2.86
N MET A 73 -8.35 5.31 2.10
CA MET A 73 -8.62 6.57 1.40
C MET A 73 -8.81 7.72 2.37
N ALA A 74 -9.48 7.46 3.48
CA ALA A 74 -9.68 8.47 4.51
C ALA A 74 -8.38 8.86 5.21
N GLU A 75 -7.52 7.88 5.49
CA GLU A 75 -6.21 8.13 6.09
C GLU A 75 -5.33 8.98 5.19
N THR A 76 -5.40 8.73 3.90
CA THR A 76 -4.64 9.48 2.90
C THR A 76 -5.50 10.54 2.25
N GLY A 77 -6.54 10.99 2.95
CA GLY A 77 -7.57 11.87 2.40
C GLY A 77 -7.04 13.09 1.69
N ALA A 78 -6.01 13.69 2.24
CA ALA A 78 -5.37 14.84 1.60
C ALA A 78 -4.69 14.42 0.31
N ASP A 79 -4.21 13.19 0.26
CA ASP A 79 -3.45 12.64 -0.86
C ASP A 79 -4.33 11.82 -1.80
N SER A 80 -5.54 11.48 -1.39
CA SER A 80 -6.43 10.66 -2.19
C SER A 80 -7.02 11.44 -3.38
N GLY A 81 -6.61 12.66 -3.50
CA GLY A 81 -6.88 13.43 -4.69
C GLY A 81 -7.92 14.50 -4.52
N PRO A 82 -7.92 15.45 -5.46
CA PRO A 82 -8.84 16.58 -5.41
C PRO A 82 -10.30 16.15 -5.51
N THR A 83 -10.59 15.09 -6.23
CA THR A 83 -11.97 14.65 -6.45
C THR A 83 -12.69 14.32 -5.14
N LEU A 84 -12.04 13.57 -4.26
CA LEU A 84 -12.64 13.21 -2.98
C LEU A 84 -12.78 14.43 -2.08
N LYS A 85 -11.78 15.29 -2.09
CA LYS A 85 -11.80 16.54 -1.33
C LYS A 85 -12.90 17.46 -1.83
N GLU A 86 -13.01 17.61 -3.15
CA GLU A 86 -14.05 18.43 -3.76
C GLU A 86 -15.44 17.93 -3.41
N LEU A 87 -15.63 16.62 -3.46
CA LEU A 87 -16.91 16.01 -3.11
C LEU A 87 -17.27 16.29 -1.66
N ARG A 88 -16.29 16.18 -0.77
CA ARG A 88 -16.49 16.44 0.65
C ARG A 88 -16.84 17.90 0.90
N GLU A 89 -16.14 18.83 0.25
CA GLU A 89 -16.41 20.26 0.37
C GLU A 89 -17.81 20.60 -0.16
N THR A 90 -18.21 19.97 -1.26
CA THR A 90 -19.53 20.16 -1.83
C THR A 90 -20.62 19.71 -0.85
N LEU A 91 -20.41 18.58 -0.21
CA LEU A 91 -21.35 18.07 0.79
C LEU A 91 -21.39 18.95 2.04
N ASP A 92 -20.26 19.44 2.46
CA ASP A 92 -20.16 20.29 3.64
C ASP A 92 -20.74 21.69 3.43
N SER A 93 -20.75 22.15 2.19
CA SER A 93 -21.27 23.48 1.86
C SER A 93 -22.78 23.56 1.73
N ARG A 94 -23.45 22.48 1.92
CA ARG A 94 -24.93 22.46 1.81
C ARG A 94 -25.62 22.67 3.12
#